data_5530048de1e44c6aadbbcf5dc79911af
#
_entry.id   5530048de1e44c6aadbbcf5dc79911af
#
_cell.length_a   1.000
_cell.length_b   1.000
_cell.length_c   1.000
_cell.angle_alpha   90.00
_cell.angle_beta   90.00
_cell.angle_gamma   90.00
#
_symmetry.space_group_name_H-M   'P 1'
#
loop_
_entity.id
_entity.type
_entity.pdbx_description
1 polymer ?
#
loop_
_entity_poly.entity_id
_entity_poly.type
_entity_poly.pdbx_seq_one_letter_code
_entity_poly.pdbx_strand_id
1 'polypeptide(L)'
;MNKIALLITAIVFSVIGFAGGTYYGFKEGINNFGLLEQIVQGALSRHQLASIEKDKIENVVNLFELNIDSGLHRYVMYQESGNKILSEHFIPEMTSSLDRYVDLMAEYRKDHPIVFGPDWALPVEGDDEETRTWREQGYNESVEMLSEIKELLRSRGVPESALTSQSTRTLNFTR
;
A
#
# COMPACT_ATOMS: atom_id res chain seq x y z
N MET A 1 -45.63 23.00 -24.75
CA MET A 1 -44.22 22.95 -24.29
C MET A 1 -43.40 22.37 -25.41
N ASN A 2 -42.32 23.01 -25.83
CA ASN A 2 -41.50 22.56 -26.95
C ASN A 2 -40.75 21.27 -26.57
N LYS A 3 -40.98 20.19 -27.33
CA LYS A 3 -40.38 18.87 -27.10
C LYS A 3 -38.82 18.92 -26.98
N ILE A 4 -38.21 19.84 -27.75
CA ILE A 4 -36.76 20.08 -27.70
C ILE A 4 -36.35 20.70 -26.36
N ALA A 5 -37.11 21.66 -25.83
CA ALA A 5 -36.80 22.26 -24.51
C ALA A 5 -36.88 21.23 -23.39
N LEU A 6 -37.86 20.34 -23.45
CA LEU A 6 -38.04 19.26 -22.47
C LEU A 6 -36.88 18.26 -22.52
N LEU A 7 -36.42 17.90 -23.74
CA LEU A 7 -35.27 17.00 -23.92
C LEU A 7 -33.96 17.63 -23.36
N ILE A 8 -33.71 18.92 -23.67
CA ILE A 8 -32.52 19.62 -23.18
C ILE A 8 -32.55 19.68 -21.64
N THR A 9 -33.72 20.03 -21.07
CA THR A 9 -33.87 20.05 -19.62
C THR A 9 -33.59 18.70 -18.97
N ALA A 10 -34.12 17.62 -19.54
CA ALA A 10 -33.86 16.25 -19.05
C ALA A 10 -32.38 15.89 -19.09
N ILE A 11 -31.67 16.22 -20.19
CA ILE A 11 -30.23 15.98 -20.33
C ILE A 11 -29.44 16.77 -19.26
N VAL A 12 -29.74 18.06 -19.08
CA VAL A 12 -29.06 18.91 -18.09
C VAL A 12 -29.23 18.36 -16.67
N PHE A 13 -30.47 18.01 -16.29
CA PHE A 13 -30.69 17.41 -14.96
C PHE A 13 -30.04 16.06 -14.80
N SER A 14 -29.99 15.24 -15.84
CA SER A 14 -29.27 13.94 -15.81
C SER A 14 -27.78 14.14 -15.60
N VAL A 15 -27.15 15.09 -16.27
CA VAL A 15 -25.71 15.38 -16.13
C VAL A 15 -25.41 15.93 -14.74
N ILE A 16 -26.21 16.86 -14.24
CA ILE A 16 -26.04 17.43 -12.88
C ILE A 16 -26.24 16.35 -11.81
N GLY A 17 -27.30 15.54 -11.95
CA GLY A 17 -27.58 14.43 -11.03
C GLY A 17 -26.48 13.37 -11.02
N PHE A 18 -25.98 13.02 -12.19
CA PHE A 18 -24.87 12.06 -12.30
C PHE A 18 -23.59 12.62 -11.69
N ALA A 19 -23.20 13.85 -12.04
CA ALA A 19 -21.99 14.49 -11.50
C ALA A 19 -22.07 14.67 -9.98
N GLY A 20 -23.19 15.16 -9.47
CA GLY A 20 -23.42 15.33 -8.04
C GLY A 20 -23.45 14.01 -7.28
N GLY A 21 -24.14 13.00 -7.82
CA GLY A 21 -24.20 11.66 -7.24
C GLY A 21 -22.83 10.97 -7.20
N THR A 22 -22.06 11.08 -8.29
CA THR A 22 -20.70 10.53 -8.36
C THR A 22 -19.79 11.23 -7.35
N TYR A 23 -19.82 12.55 -7.28
CA TYR A 23 -19.02 13.32 -6.32
C TYR A 23 -19.34 12.92 -4.87
N TYR A 24 -20.64 12.89 -4.52
CA TYR A 24 -21.07 12.54 -3.18
C TYR A 24 -20.72 11.09 -2.83
N GLY A 25 -20.99 10.15 -3.76
CA GLY A 25 -20.67 8.74 -3.58
C GLY A 25 -19.16 8.49 -3.39
N PHE A 26 -18.32 9.21 -4.13
CA PHE A 26 -16.88 9.12 -4.00
C PHE A 26 -16.39 9.68 -2.65
N LYS A 27 -16.90 10.84 -2.23
CA LYS A 27 -16.58 11.43 -0.93
C LYS A 27 -16.95 10.51 0.23
N GLU A 28 -18.17 9.96 0.22
CA GLU A 28 -18.62 9.01 1.25
C GLU A 28 -17.84 7.70 1.20
N GLY A 29 -17.48 7.24 0.00
CA GLY A 29 -16.62 6.06 -0.18
C GLY A 29 -15.26 6.23 0.49
N ILE A 30 -14.58 7.35 0.29
CA ILE A 30 -13.30 7.67 0.94
C ILE A 30 -13.47 7.74 2.46
N ASN A 31 -14.51 8.42 2.95
CA ASN A 31 -14.78 8.54 4.37
C ASN A 31 -15.02 7.18 5.02
N ASN A 32 -15.87 6.35 4.43
CA ASN A 32 -16.14 5.01 4.91
C ASN A 32 -14.91 4.12 4.88
N PHE A 33 -14.09 4.20 3.82
CA PHE A 33 -12.82 3.47 3.74
C PHE A 33 -11.88 3.86 4.89
N GLY A 34 -11.73 5.15 5.17
CA GLY A 34 -10.91 5.63 6.29
C GLY A 34 -11.41 5.13 7.66
N LEU A 35 -12.73 5.08 7.87
CA LEU A 35 -13.30 4.53 9.10
C LEU A 35 -13.03 3.02 9.23
N LEU A 36 -13.21 2.26 8.16
CA LEU A 36 -12.91 0.82 8.14
C LEU A 36 -11.43 0.56 8.38
N GLU A 37 -10.55 1.34 7.76
CA GLU A 37 -9.11 1.23 7.98
C GLU A 37 -8.74 1.46 9.44
N GLN A 38 -9.30 2.45 10.12
CA GLN A 38 -9.07 2.69 11.54
C GLN A 38 -9.51 1.51 12.42
N ILE A 39 -10.62 0.84 12.11
CA ILE A 39 -11.08 -0.37 12.81
C ILE A 39 -10.07 -1.50 12.63
N VAL A 40 -9.61 -1.72 11.41
CA VAL A 40 -8.60 -2.75 11.10
C VAL A 40 -7.28 -2.45 11.83
N GLN A 41 -6.82 -1.19 11.81
CA GLN A 41 -5.61 -0.77 12.53
C GLN A 41 -5.75 -0.99 14.04
N GLY A 42 -6.91 -0.73 14.63
CA GLY A 42 -7.19 -1.04 16.05
C GLY A 42 -7.07 -2.53 16.35
N ALA A 43 -7.60 -3.40 15.49
CA ALA A 43 -7.50 -4.85 15.64
C ALA A 43 -6.05 -5.35 15.50
N LEU A 44 -5.30 -4.82 14.54
CA LEU A 44 -3.87 -5.11 14.36
C LEU A 44 -3.05 -4.67 15.57
N SER A 45 -3.32 -3.47 16.11
CA SER A 45 -2.66 -2.98 17.32
C SER A 45 -2.87 -3.90 18.52
N ARG A 46 -4.10 -4.42 18.69
CA ARG A 46 -4.37 -5.43 19.73
C ARG A 46 -3.56 -6.70 19.54
N HIS A 47 -3.44 -7.18 18.29
CA HIS A 47 -2.63 -8.37 17.99
C HIS A 47 -1.14 -8.14 18.28
N GLN A 48 -0.63 -6.95 17.93
CA GLN A 48 0.74 -6.52 18.22
C GLN A 48 1.01 -6.48 19.73
N LEU A 49 0.10 -5.86 20.50
CA LEU A 49 0.20 -5.84 21.97
C LEU A 49 0.21 -7.24 22.57
N ALA A 50 -0.67 -8.13 22.10
CA ALA A 50 -0.69 -9.51 22.57
C ALA A 50 0.60 -10.29 22.21
N SER A 51 1.28 -9.92 21.14
CA SER A 51 2.57 -10.49 20.75
C SER A 51 3.71 -9.99 21.67
N ILE A 52 3.69 -8.70 22.01
CA ILE A 52 4.64 -8.10 22.95
C ILE A 52 4.47 -8.73 24.36
N GLU A 53 3.23 -8.91 24.83
CA GLU A 53 2.92 -9.55 26.12
C GLU A 53 3.41 -11.00 26.18
N LYS A 54 3.57 -11.67 25.05
CA LYS A 54 4.10 -13.04 24.93
C LYS A 54 5.60 -13.09 24.62
N ASP A 55 6.33 -12.02 24.84
CA ASP A 55 7.76 -11.88 24.52
C ASP A 55 8.12 -12.13 23.04
N LYS A 56 7.16 -11.97 22.13
CA LYS A 56 7.36 -12.10 20.67
C LYS A 56 7.62 -10.74 20.01
N ILE A 57 8.47 -9.92 20.63
CA ILE A 57 8.78 -8.55 20.16
C ILE A 57 9.35 -8.58 18.73
N GLU A 58 10.17 -9.57 18.41
CA GLU A 58 10.77 -9.72 17.06
C GLU A 58 9.69 -9.81 15.96
N ASN A 59 8.59 -10.52 16.20
CA ASN A 59 7.50 -10.62 15.23
C ASN A 59 6.81 -9.26 14.99
N VAL A 60 6.73 -8.44 16.03
CA VAL A 60 6.15 -7.09 15.92
C VAL A 60 7.08 -6.17 15.14
N VAL A 61 8.38 -6.22 15.43
CA VAL A 61 9.41 -5.47 14.70
C VAL A 61 9.39 -5.84 13.22
N ASN A 62 9.41 -7.14 12.89
CA ASN A 62 9.37 -7.61 11.50
C ASN A 62 8.09 -7.14 10.77
N LEU A 63 6.94 -7.10 11.44
CA LEU A 63 5.71 -6.59 10.85
C LEU A 63 5.81 -5.08 10.54
N PHE A 64 6.38 -4.29 11.44
CA PHE A 64 6.59 -2.86 11.19
C PHE A 64 7.58 -2.62 10.05
N GLU A 65 8.65 -3.40 9.99
CA GLU A 65 9.61 -3.37 8.90
C GLU A 65 8.96 -3.64 7.54
N LEU A 66 8.12 -4.70 7.45
CA LEU A 66 7.36 -5.02 6.24
C LEU A 66 6.35 -3.91 5.89
N ASN A 67 5.75 -3.26 6.88
CA ASN A 67 4.83 -2.15 6.65
C ASN A 67 5.56 -0.93 6.07
N ILE A 68 6.81 -0.67 6.48
CA ILE A 68 7.63 0.39 5.89
C ILE A 68 7.90 0.09 4.42
N ASP A 69 8.35 -1.12 4.08
CA ASP A 69 8.61 -1.52 2.70
C ASP A 69 7.36 -1.46 1.83
N SER A 70 6.24 -1.96 2.36
CA SER A 70 4.93 -1.85 1.68
C SER A 70 4.49 -0.40 1.49
N GLY A 71 4.76 0.48 2.44
CA GLY A 71 4.47 1.91 2.34
C GLY A 71 5.27 2.57 1.21
N LEU A 72 6.56 2.25 1.09
CA LEU A 72 7.42 2.73 0.01
C LEU A 72 6.92 2.27 -1.36
N HIS A 73 6.59 0.98 -1.50
CA HIS A 73 6.03 0.47 -2.76
C HIS A 73 4.69 1.12 -3.12
N ARG A 74 3.77 1.28 -2.17
CA ARG A 74 2.49 1.95 -2.39
C ARG A 74 2.65 3.40 -2.83
N TYR A 75 3.70 4.07 -2.37
CA TYR A 75 4.03 5.40 -2.85
C TYR A 75 4.44 5.37 -4.33
N VAL A 76 5.27 4.40 -4.76
CA VAL A 76 5.62 4.22 -6.18
C VAL A 76 4.36 4.01 -7.01
N MET A 77 3.50 3.06 -6.63
CA MET A 77 2.22 2.82 -7.29
C MET A 77 1.34 4.07 -7.37
N TYR A 78 1.30 4.88 -6.30
CA TYR A 78 0.55 6.14 -6.29
C TYR A 78 1.14 7.15 -7.27
N GLN A 79 2.45 7.23 -7.41
CA GLN A 79 3.11 8.14 -8.37
C GLN A 79 2.82 7.73 -9.81
N GLU A 80 2.72 6.47 -10.11
CA GLU A 80 2.51 5.92 -11.45
C GLU A 80 1.04 5.92 -11.88
N SER A 81 0.17 5.43 -11.02
CA SER A 81 -1.23 5.16 -11.35
C SER A 81 -2.25 5.92 -10.50
N GLY A 82 -1.82 6.61 -9.46
CA GLY A 82 -2.69 7.35 -8.55
C GLY A 82 -3.37 8.55 -9.20
N ASN A 83 -4.65 8.74 -8.91
CA ASN A 83 -5.37 9.94 -9.35
C ASN A 83 -5.05 11.13 -8.45
N LYS A 84 -3.99 11.86 -8.78
CA LYS A 84 -3.47 12.99 -7.99
C LYS A 84 -4.53 14.09 -7.82
N ILE A 85 -5.29 14.41 -8.87
CA ILE A 85 -6.32 15.46 -8.83
C ILE A 85 -7.41 15.13 -7.79
N LEU A 86 -7.89 13.89 -7.81
CA LEU A 86 -8.91 13.47 -6.85
C LEU A 86 -8.33 13.38 -5.42
N SER A 87 -7.13 12.87 -5.26
CA SER A 87 -6.50 12.76 -3.95
C SER A 87 -6.24 14.13 -3.33
N GLU A 88 -5.69 15.07 -4.08
CA GLU A 88 -5.46 16.45 -3.63
C GLU A 88 -6.76 17.18 -3.26
N HIS A 89 -7.85 16.86 -3.96
CA HIS A 89 -9.15 17.47 -3.67
C HIS A 89 -9.83 16.89 -2.43
N PHE A 90 -9.80 15.56 -2.26
CA PHE A 90 -10.54 14.89 -1.19
C PHE A 90 -9.75 14.64 0.09
N ILE A 91 -8.42 14.50 -0.01
CA ILE A 91 -7.51 14.21 1.11
C ILE A 91 -6.24 15.09 1.05
N PRO A 92 -6.38 16.44 0.96
CA PRO A 92 -5.26 17.35 0.74
C PRO A 92 -4.19 17.29 1.84
N GLU A 93 -4.57 17.07 3.09
CA GLU A 93 -3.65 16.98 4.21
C GLU A 93 -2.73 15.76 4.10
N MET A 94 -3.28 14.63 3.64
CA MET A 94 -2.52 13.40 3.44
C MET A 94 -1.59 13.55 2.24
N THR A 95 -2.09 14.02 1.10
CA THR A 95 -1.31 14.16 -0.13
C THR A 95 -0.16 15.16 0.01
N SER A 96 -0.37 16.27 0.69
CA SER A 96 0.68 17.27 0.95
C SER A 96 1.81 16.76 1.86
N SER A 97 1.57 15.68 2.60
CA SER A 97 2.54 15.10 3.54
C SER A 97 3.23 13.84 3.01
N LEU A 98 2.83 13.32 1.84
CA LEU A 98 3.33 12.04 1.32
C LEU A 98 4.86 12.02 1.16
N ASP A 99 5.44 13.03 0.53
CA ASP A 99 6.90 13.11 0.34
C ASP A 99 7.65 13.09 1.68
N ARG A 100 7.14 13.83 2.67
CA ARG A 100 7.71 13.82 4.01
C ARG A 100 7.66 12.45 4.65
N TYR A 101 6.56 11.70 4.49
CA TYR A 101 6.47 10.34 5.02
C TYR A 101 7.45 9.40 4.33
N VAL A 102 7.58 9.53 3.01
CA VAL A 102 8.58 8.75 2.26
C VAL A 102 10.00 9.10 2.69
N ASP A 103 10.32 10.37 2.91
CA ASP A 103 11.64 10.79 3.39
C ASP A 103 11.94 10.20 4.78
N LEU A 104 10.97 10.15 5.69
CA LEU A 104 11.13 9.51 6.99
C LEU A 104 11.39 8.01 6.88
N MET A 105 10.68 7.31 5.98
CA MET A 105 10.90 5.89 5.72
C MET A 105 12.26 5.64 5.08
N ALA A 106 12.66 6.47 4.13
CA ALA A 106 13.97 6.40 3.47
C ALA A 106 15.13 6.68 4.46
N GLU A 107 14.98 7.66 5.35
CA GLU A 107 15.97 7.94 6.39
C GLU A 107 16.16 6.73 7.32
N TYR A 108 15.06 6.11 7.73
CA TYR A 108 15.11 4.88 8.51
C TYR A 108 15.87 3.76 7.79
N ARG A 109 15.68 3.63 6.48
CA ARG A 109 16.35 2.59 5.66
C ARG A 109 17.84 2.81 5.45
N LYS A 110 18.41 3.95 5.80
CA LYS A 110 19.87 4.14 5.77
C LYS A 110 20.61 3.24 6.76
N ASP A 111 20.01 3.00 7.92
CA ASP A 111 20.59 2.20 8.99
C ASP A 111 19.94 0.80 9.14
N HIS A 112 18.80 0.58 8.49
CA HIS A 112 18.01 -0.63 8.58
C HIS A 112 17.75 -1.18 7.16
N PRO A 113 18.39 -2.30 6.77
CA PRO A 113 18.22 -2.89 5.44
C PRO A 113 16.75 -3.24 5.14
N ILE A 114 16.40 -3.30 3.85
CA ILE A 114 15.09 -3.76 3.39
C ILE A 114 14.86 -5.19 3.89
N VAL A 115 13.72 -5.44 4.51
CA VAL A 115 13.34 -6.77 5.03
C VAL A 115 12.55 -7.55 4.00
N PHE A 116 11.78 -6.84 3.16
CA PHE A 116 11.03 -7.46 2.09
C PHE A 116 11.96 -8.13 1.07
N GLY A 117 11.66 -9.38 0.75
CA GLY A 117 12.40 -10.13 -0.27
C GLY A 117 11.50 -11.16 -0.94
N PRO A 118 11.83 -11.65 -2.14
CA PRO A 118 11.01 -12.58 -2.90
C PRO A 118 11.00 -14.00 -2.34
N ASP A 119 11.90 -14.33 -1.40
CA ASP A 119 12.17 -15.70 -0.94
C ASP A 119 10.93 -16.40 -0.33
N TRP A 120 9.96 -15.62 0.18
CA TRP A 120 8.71 -16.16 0.71
C TRP A 120 7.87 -16.90 -0.35
N ALA A 121 8.08 -16.57 -1.61
CA ALA A 121 7.35 -17.11 -2.74
C ALA A 121 8.16 -18.19 -3.51
N LEU A 122 9.30 -18.63 -2.98
CA LEU A 122 10.04 -19.73 -3.58
C LEU A 122 9.20 -21.03 -3.52
N PRO A 123 9.20 -21.84 -4.60
CA PRO A 123 8.55 -23.16 -4.61
C PRO A 123 9.05 -24.06 -3.49
N VAL A 124 8.15 -24.81 -2.91
CA VAL A 124 8.45 -25.78 -1.83
C VAL A 124 8.25 -27.19 -2.35
N GLU A 125 9.05 -28.12 -1.85
CA GLU A 125 8.88 -29.54 -2.17
C GLU A 125 7.48 -30.03 -1.74
N GLY A 126 6.72 -30.59 -2.70
CA GLY A 126 5.35 -31.04 -2.47
C GLY A 126 4.25 -30.07 -2.92
N ASP A 127 4.62 -28.87 -3.41
CA ASP A 127 3.64 -27.98 -4.04
C ASP A 127 3.01 -28.66 -5.27
N ASP A 128 1.72 -28.57 -5.42
CA ASP A 128 1.02 -28.91 -6.65
C ASP A 128 1.29 -27.86 -7.75
N GLU A 129 0.87 -28.15 -8.99
CA GLU A 129 1.14 -27.28 -10.14
C GLU A 129 0.51 -25.90 -9.99
N GLU A 130 -0.69 -25.80 -9.43
CA GLU A 130 -1.39 -24.54 -9.21
C GLU A 130 -0.65 -23.70 -8.15
N THR A 131 -0.29 -24.30 -7.03
CA THR A 131 0.50 -23.65 -5.96
C THR A 131 1.86 -23.20 -6.47
N ARG A 132 2.53 -24.01 -7.29
CA ARG A 132 3.82 -23.65 -7.89
C ARG A 132 3.69 -22.44 -8.81
N THR A 133 2.68 -22.43 -9.70
CA THR A 133 2.41 -21.31 -10.61
C THR A 133 2.13 -20.03 -9.83
N TRP A 134 1.31 -20.12 -8.77
CA TRP A 134 1.02 -18.98 -7.91
C TRP A 134 2.28 -18.45 -7.22
N ARG A 135 3.16 -19.33 -6.73
CA ARG A 135 4.42 -18.93 -6.11
C ARG A 135 5.38 -18.28 -7.12
N GLU A 136 5.50 -18.81 -8.32
CA GLU A 136 6.33 -18.22 -9.37
C GLU A 136 5.86 -16.81 -9.74
N GLN A 137 4.54 -16.62 -9.85
CA GLN A 137 3.98 -15.29 -10.05
C GLN A 137 4.31 -14.36 -8.89
N GLY A 138 4.07 -14.79 -7.65
CA GLY A 138 4.36 -14.02 -6.45
C GLY A 138 5.85 -13.68 -6.30
N TYR A 139 6.74 -14.58 -6.73
CA TYR A 139 8.19 -14.34 -6.77
C TYR A 139 8.53 -13.21 -7.74
N ASN A 140 8.01 -13.27 -8.98
CA ASN A 140 8.25 -12.25 -9.99
C ASN A 140 7.73 -10.88 -9.58
N GLU A 141 6.50 -10.82 -9.08
CA GLU A 141 5.90 -9.59 -8.54
C GLU A 141 6.73 -9.01 -7.38
N SER A 142 7.26 -9.88 -6.51
CA SER A 142 8.09 -9.45 -5.39
C SER A 142 9.47 -8.93 -5.83
N VAL A 143 10.05 -9.49 -6.88
CA VAL A 143 11.30 -8.99 -7.48
C VAL A 143 11.11 -7.61 -8.08
N GLU A 144 10.01 -7.40 -8.82
CA GLU A 144 9.67 -6.11 -9.40
C GLU A 144 9.45 -5.05 -8.31
N MET A 145 8.60 -5.35 -7.33
CA MET A 145 8.35 -4.49 -6.17
C MET A 145 9.64 -4.10 -5.44
N LEU A 146 10.55 -5.06 -5.20
CA LEU A 146 11.83 -4.81 -4.55
C LEU A 146 12.73 -3.90 -5.40
N SER A 147 12.70 -4.04 -6.72
CA SER A 147 13.43 -3.18 -7.66
C SER A 147 12.93 -1.73 -7.57
N GLU A 148 11.63 -1.52 -7.58
CA GLU A 148 10.99 -0.21 -7.48
C GLU A 148 11.30 0.48 -6.14
N ILE A 149 11.20 -0.26 -5.03
CA ILE A 149 11.57 0.26 -3.70
C ILE A 149 13.03 0.71 -3.69
N LYS A 150 13.93 -0.10 -4.23
CA LYS A 150 15.37 0.24 -4.29
C LYS A 150 15.62 1.49 -5.13
N GLU A 151 14.95 1.65 -6.27
CA GLU A 151 15.08 2.83 -7.11
C GLU A 151 14.58 4.09 -6.39
N LEU A 152 13.42 4.01 -5.73
CA LEU A 152 12.92 5.09 -4.89
C LEU A 152 13.91 5.46 -3.79
N LEU A 153 14.44 4.49 -3.05
CA LEU A 153 15.37 4.73 -1.96
C LEU A 153 16.70 5.33 -2.45
N ARG A 154 17.22 4.91 -3.61
CA ARG A 154 18.37 5.56 -4.28
C ARG A 154 18.10 7.02 -4.58
N SER A 155 16.93 7.32 -5.12
CA SER A 155 16.53 8.71 -5.42
C SER A 155 16.45 9.59 -4.17
N ARG A 156 16.25 8.98 -2.99
CA ARG A 156 16.22 9.63 -1.67
C ARG A 156 17.58 9.59 -0.94
N GLY A 157 18.64 9.15 -1.61
CA GLY A 157 20.01 9.17 -1.07
C GLY A 157 20.34 8.04 -0.08
N VAL A 158 19.60 6.94 -0.11
CA VAL A 158 19.94 5.73 0.66
C VAL A 158 21.13 5.03 0.01
N PRO A 159 22.21 4.68 0.76
CA PRO A 159 23.40 4.08 0.20
C PRO A 159 23.16 2.63 -0.26
N GLU A 160 23.86 2.17 -1.31
CA GLU A 160 23.73 0.83 -1.86
C GLU A 160 23.94 -0.29 -0.82
N SER A 161 24.80 -0.06 0.17
CA SER A 161 25.01 -1.01 1.28
C SER A 161 23.77 -1.29 2.11
N ALA A 162 22.83 -0.34 2.18
CA ALA A 162 21.56 -0.50 2.88
C ALA A 162 20.45 -1.08 2.00
N LEU A 163 20.66 -1.12 0.66
CA LEU A 163 19.69 -1.66 -0.29
C LEU A 163 19.79 -3.18 -0.50
N THR A 164 20.75 -3.82 0.13
CA THR A 164 20.82 -5.28 0.18
C THR A 164 19.66 -5.80 1.02
N SER A 165 18.72 -6.49 0.35
CA SER A 165 17.69 -7.25 1.07
C SER A 165 18.39 -8.26 2.00
N GLN A 166 18.14 -8.19 3.28
CA GLN A 166 18.47 -9.31 4.14
C GLN A 166 17.50 -10.42 3.74
N SER A 167 18.05 -11.48 3.13
CA SER A 167 17.33 -12.73 2.87
C SER A 167 16.43 -13.02 4.07
N THR A 168 15.16 -13.14 3.81
CA THR A 168 14.09 -13.27 4.78
C THR A 168 14.55 -14.15 5.92
N ARG A 169 14.81 -13.56 7.08
CA ARG A 169 14.79 -14.33 8.32
C ARG A 169 13.46 -15.03 8.30
N THR A 170 13.49 -16.32 8.15
CA THR A 170 12.35 -17.20 8.03
C THR A 170 11.32 -16.74 9.06
N LEU A 171 10.23 -16.13 8.59
CA LEU A 171 9.09 -15.84 9.46
C LEU A 171 8.54 -17.20 9.86
N ASN A 172 9.15 -17.81 10.87
CA ASN A 172 8.64 -19.03 11.49
C ASN A 172 7.33 -18.67 12.18
N PHE A 173 6.27 -18.60 11.40
CA PHE A 173 4.92 -18.71 11.92
C PHE A 173 4.75 -20.14 12.44
N THR A 174 5.37 -20.46 13.57
CA THR A 174 5.01 -21.66 14.32
C THR A 174 3.54 -21.50 14.70
N ARG A 175 2.73 -22.37 14.11
CA ARG A 175 1.31 -22.54 14.38
C ARG A 175 1.04 -22.81 15.86
#